data_7d7921414b85e5212b23edd8a9a41ce8
#
_entry.id   7d7921414b85e5212b23edd8a9a41ce8
#
_cell.length_a   1.000
_cell.length_b   1.000
_cell.length_c   1.000
_cell.angle_alpha   90.00
_cell.angle_beta   90.00
_cell.angle_gamma   90.00
#
_symmetry.space_group_name_H-M   'P 1'
#
loop_
_entity.id
_entity.type
_entity.pdbx_description
1 polymer ?
#
loop_
_entity_poly.entity_id
_entity_poly.type
_entity_poly.pdbx_seq_one_letter_code
_entity_poly.pdbx_strand_id
1 'polypeptide(L)'
;MLLSCVCARLQEPFRLHIIANSDGAADQNVKLLVRDAILEYTADEASACRDKEQAEHYMREHLSELEACANQVLAENGFSYTASATLGRFPFPDRTYGGITYPAGQYDALRLVLGEGEGQNWWCVMFPPLCIV
;
A
#
# COMPACT_ATOMS: atom_id res chain seq x y z
N MET A 1 20.97 -10.69 21.88
CA MET A 1 19.77 -10.06 22.47
C MET A 1 19.51 -8.70 21.87
N LEU A 2 20.40 -7.76 22.08
CA LEU A 2 20.25 -6.43 21.50
C LEU A 2 20.26 -6.47 19.97
N LEU A 3 21.06 -7.35 19.40
CA LEU A 3 21.11 -7.51 17.93
C LEU A 3 19.76 -7.94 17.35
N SER A 4 19.06 -8.86 18.04
CA SER A 4 17.73 -9.30 17.58
C SER A 4 16.75 -8.16 17.55
N CYS A 5 16.76 -7.32 18.58
CA CYS A 5 15.85 -6.17 18.64
C CYS A 5 16.15 -5.16 17.55
N VAL A 6 17.44 -4.91 17.30
CA VAL A 6 17.87 -3.98 16.24
C VAL A 6 17.47 -4.52 14.87
N CYS A 7 17.69 -5.82 14.63
CA CYS A 7 17.29 -6.44 13.37
C CYS A 7 15.78 -6.37 13.16
N ALA A 8 14.99 -6.61 14.21
CA ALA A 8 13.54 -6.53 14.11
C ALA A 8 13.08 -5.12 13.75
N ARG A 9 13.70 -4.09 14.32
CA ARG A 9 13.38 -2.70 13.98
C ARG A 9 13.78 -2.35 12.55
N LEU A 10 14.95 -2.81 12.10
CA LEU A 10 15.42 -2.54 10.75
C LEU A 10 14.54 -3.21 9.69
N GLN A 11 13.82 -4.28 10.09
CA GLN A 11 12.93 -4.99 9.20
C GLN A 11 11.48 -4.54 9.30
N GLU A 12 11.20 -3.53 10.13
CA GLU A 12 9.84 -3.01 10.26
C GLU A 12 9.37 -2.48 8.91
N PRO A 13 8.18 -2.91 8.44
CA PRO A 13 7.73 -2.56 7.10
C PRO A 13 6.94 -1.26 7.05
N PHE A 14 6.93 -0.65 5.86
CA PHE A 14 5.91 0.31 5.49
C PHE A 14 4.96 -0.40 4.54
N ARG A 15 3.65 -0.32 4.78
CA ARG A 15 2.69 -1.19 4.10
C ARG A 15 1.72 -0.41 3.22
N LEU A 16 1.00 -1.15 2.37
CA LEU A 16 -0.02 -0.62 1.49
C LEU A 16 -1.32 -1.37 1.72
N HIS A 17 -2.40 -0.62 1.88
CA HIS A 17 -3.73 -1.17 2.07
C HIS A 17 -4.67 -0.50 1.07
N ILE A 18 -5.27 -1.28 0.18
CA ILE A 18 -6.23 -0.77 -0.79
C ILE A 18 -7.59 -1.43 -0.53
N ILE A 19 -8.62 -0.63 -0.39
CA ILE A 19 -9.98 -1.11 -0.16
C ILE A 19 -10.80 -0.83 -1.41
N ALA A 20 -11.34 -1.88 -2.03
CA ALA A 20 -12.16 -1.75 -3.22
C ALA A 20 -13.52 -1.12 -2.90
N ASN A 21 -14.14 -0.49 -3.90
CA ASN A 21 -15.47 0.08 -3.73
C ASN A 21 -16.49 -0.98 -3.36
N SER A 22 -16.45 -2.15 -4.01
CA SER A 22 -17.36 -3.28 -3.75
C SER A 22 -16.69 -4.58 -4.15
N ASP A 23 -17.41 -5.70 -3.96
CA ASP A 23 -16.93 -7.02 -4.39
C ASP A 23 -17.29 -7.35 -5.84
N GLY A 24 -17.92 -6.43 -6.56
CA GLY A 24 -18.19 -6.62 -7.98
C GLY A 24 -16.92 -6.81 -8.79
N ALA A 25 -17.02 -7.55 -9.89
CA ALA A 25 -15.87 -7.90 -10.71
C ALA A 25 -15.13 -6.66 -11.23
N ALA A 26 -15.84 -5.64 -11.67
CA ALA A 26 -15.24 -4.42 -12.20
C ALA A 26 -14.48 -3.67 -11.11
N ASP A 27 -15.05 -3.58 -9.90
CA ASP A 27 -14.43 -2.91 -8.78
C ASP A 27 -13.19 -3.66 -8.29
N GLN A 28 -13.23 -4.99 -8.28
CA GLN A 28 -12.07 -5.79 -7.90
C GLN A 28 -10.96 -5.67 -8.94
N ASN A 29 -11.29 -5.65 -10.24
CA ASN A 29 -10.31 -5.49 -11.29
C ASN A 29 -9.62 -4.13 -11.23
N VAL A 30 -10.37 -3.05 -11.04
CA VAL A 30 -9.78 -1.70 -11.00
C VAL A 30 -8.92 -1.53 -9.75
N LYS A 31 -9.26 -2.17 -8.65
CA LYS A 31 -8.41 -2.20 -7.45
C LYS A 31 -7.00 -2.68 -7.80
N LEU A 32 -6.90 -3.74 -8.59
CA LEU A 32 -5.60 -4.28 -8.99
C LEU A 32 -4.86 -3.36 -9.95
N LEU A 33 -5.58 -2.66 -10.82
CA LEU A 33 -4.97 -1.67 -11.71
C LEU A 33 -4.44 -0.47 -10.91
N VAL A 34 -5.15 -0.04 -9.89
CA VAL A 34 -4.69 1.01 -8.97
C VAL A 34 -3.42 0.54 -8.24
N ARG A 35 -3.43 -0.69 -7.71
CA ARG A 35 -2.25 -1.26 -7.08
C ARG A 35 -1.04 -1.19 -8.01
N ASP A 36 -1.22 -1.64 -9.24
CA ASP A 36 -0.12 -1.69 -10.21
C ASP A 36 0.43 -0.28 -10.49
N ALA A 37 -0.44 0.70 -10.64
CA ALA A 37 -0.04 2.08 -10.91
C ALA A 37 0.72 2.69 -9.74
N ILE A 38 0.27 2.44 -8.51
CA ILE A 38 0.93 2.92 -7.30
C ILE A 38 2.32 2.28 -7.16
N LEU A 39 2.41 0.97 -7.38
CA LEU A 39 3.70 0.28 -7.28
C LEU A 39 4.66 0.74 -8.37
N GLU A 40 4.18 0.97 -9.58
CA GLU A 40 5.02 1.50 -10.65
C GLU A 40 5.52 2.92 -10.34
N TYR A 41 4.63 3.76 -9.83
CA TYR A 41 4.99 5.14 -9.47
C TYR A 41 6.08 5.17 -8.39
N THR A 42 6.03 4.25 -7.43
CA THR A 42 6.90 4.26 -6.27
C THR A 42 8.12 3.35 -6.38
N ALA A 43 8.23 2.55 -7.46
CA ALA A 43 9.20 1.47 -7.54
C ALA A 43 10.64 1.92 -7.31
N ASP A 44 11.08 2.98 -8.00
CA ASP A 44 12.47 3.43 -7.90
C ASP A 44 12.80 3.92 -6.50
N GLU A 45 11.91 4.71 -5.90
CA GLU A 45 12.12 5.24 -4.56
C GLU A 45 12.03 4.14 -3.49
N ALA A 46 11.09 3.22 -3.64
CA ALA A 46 10.98 2.10 -2.70
C ALA A 46 12.26 1.27 -2.69
N SER A 47 12.85 1.04 -3.87
CA SER A 47 14.11 0.30 -3.98
C SER A 47 15.31 1.08 -3.43
N ALA A 48 15.25 2.42 -3.46
CA ALA A 48 16.33 3.28 -3.00
C ALA A 48 16.26 3.56 -1.49
N CYS A 49 15.11 3.33 -0.85
CA CYS A 49 14.95 3.58 0.58
C CYS A 49 15.78 2.60 1.40
N ARG A 50 16.40 3.10 2.47
CA ARG A 50 17.24 2.29 3.36
C ARG A 50 16.48 1.82 4.60
N ASP A 51 15.39 2.48 4.94
CA ASP A 51 14.58 2.12 6.10
C ASP A 51 13.13 2.57 5.90
N LYS A 52 12.28 2.16 6.84
CA LYS A 52 10.86 2.46 6.81
C LYS A 52 10.60 3.97 6.87
N GLU A 53 11.39 4.69 7.63
CA GLU A 53 11.22 6.12 7.82
C GLU A 53 11.41 6.88 6.52
N GLN A 54 12.38 6.48 5.71
CA GLN A 54 12.59 7.09 4.38
C GLN A 54 11.40 6.81 3.47
N ALA A 55 10.91 5.58 3.49
CA ALA A 55 9.75 5.20 2.68
C ALA A 55 8.51 6.00 3.07
N GLU A 56 8.25 6.11 4.37
CA GLU A 56 7.12 6.86 4.89
C GLU A 56 7.22 8.34 4.54
N HIS A 57 8.41 8.91 4.67
CA HIS A 57 8.65 10.31 4.33
C HIS A 57 8.36 10.57 2.86
N TYR A 58 8.83 9.70 1.98
CA TYR A 58 8.56 9.81 0.55
C TYR A 58 7.05 9.78 0.27
N MET A 59 6.35 8.84 0.87
CA MET A 59 4.90 8.71 0.68
C MET A 59 4.16 9.94 1.19
N ARG A 60 4.62 10.51 2.31
CA ARG A 60 4.01 11.72 2.88
C ARG A 60 4.20 12.90 1.95
N GLU A 61 5.39 13.06 1.39
CA GLU A 61 5.67 14.17 0.47
C GLU A 61 4.92 14.05 -0.86
N HIS A 62 4.57 12.82 -1.25
CA HIS A 62 3.93 12.55 -2.53
C HIS A 62 2.48 12.08 -2.38
N LEU A 63 1.86 12.33 -1.22
CA LEU A 63 0.53 11.81 -0.94
C LEU A 63 -0.50 12.29 -1.95
N SER A 64 -0.46 13.57 -2.31
CA SER A 64 -1.41 14.11 -3.28
C SER A 64 -1.18 13.54 -4.69
N GLU A 65 0.07 13.30 -5.08
CA GLU A 65 0.37 12.68 -6.37
C GLU A 65 -0.06 11.22 -6.39
N LEU A 66 0.08 10.50 -5.27
CA LEU A 66 -0.36 9.12 -5.16
C LEU A 66 -1.89 9.04 -5.28
N GLU A 67 -2.59 9.95 -4.62
CA GLU A 67 -4.05 10.01 -4.74
C GLU A 67 -4.47 10.35 -6.18
N ALA A 68 -3.79 11.30 -6.80
CA ALA A 68 -4.04 11.67 -8.20
C ALA A 68 -3.77 10.51 -9.14
N CYS A 69 -2.72 9.73 -8.88
CA CYS A 69 -2.40 8.54 -9.65
C CYS A 69 -3.55 7.52 -9.61
N ALA A 70 -4.06 7.25 -8.41
CA ALA A 70 -5.20 6.35 -8.24
C ALA A 70 -6.44 6.87 -8.96
N ASN A 71 -6.71 8.17 -8.84
CA ASN A 71 -7.86 8.79 -9.48
C ASN A 71 -7.76 8.78 -11.00
N GLN A 72 -6.55 8.90 -11.54
CA GLN A 72 -6.35 8.81 -12.98
C GLN A 72 -6.70 7.41 -13.49
N VAL A 73 -6.30 6.37 -12.78
CA VAL A 73 -6.64 4.99 -13.14
C VAL A 73 -8.15 4.81 -13.15
N LEU A 74 -8.84 5.30 -12.11
CA LEU A 74 -10.29 5.20 -12.03
C LEU A 74 -10.96 5.89 -13.20
N ALA A 75 -10.55 7.13 -13.50
CA ALA A 75 -11.15 7.91 -14.58
C ALA A 75 -10.91 7.25 -15.94
N GLU A 76 -9.69 6.77 -16.19
CA GLU A 76 -9.33 6.13 -17.46
C GLU A 76 -10.09 4.84 -17.69
N ASN A 77 -10.56 4.20 -16.64
CA ASN A 77 -11.31 2.96 -16.73
C ASN A 77 -12.82 3.16 -16.58
N GLY A 78 -13.29 4.41 -16.66
CA GLY A 78 -14.71 4.71 -16.72
C GLY A 78 -15.43 4.74 -15.38
N PHE A 79 -14.72 4.82 -14.27
CA PHE A 79 -15.33 4.89 -12.95
C PHE A 79 -15.61 6.33 -12.56
N SER A 80 -16.78 6.55 -11.94
CA SER A 80 -17.22 7.89 -11.52
C SER A 80 -16.81 8.22 -10.09
N TYR A 81 -16.50 7.22 -9.28
CA TYR A 81 -16.05 7.47 -7.91
C TYR A 81 -14.55 7.75 -7.86
N THR A 82 -14.10 8.27 -6.73
CA THR A 82 -12.71 8.67 -6.52
C THR A 82 -12.07 7.87 -5.41
N ALA A 83 -10.73 7.99 -5.32
CA ALA A 83 -9.92 7.39 -4.28
C ALA A 83 -9.55 8.44 -3.24
N SER A 84 -9.44 8.01 -1.98
CA SER A 84 -8.89 8.82 -0.89
C SER A 84 -7.62 8.16 -0.38
N ALA A 85 -6.55 8.93 -0.24
CA ALA A 85 -5.27 8.45 0.24
C ALA A 85 -4.97 9.02 1.62
N THR A 86 -4.62 8.16 2.57
CA THR A 86 -4.23 8.60 3.93
C THR A 86 -3.01 7.83 4.39
N LEU A 87 -2.19 8.47 5.22
CA LEU A 87 -1.07 7.84 5.92
C LEU A 87 -1.42 7.71 7.39
N GLY A 88 -1.05 6.59 7.99
CA GLY A 88 -1.30 6.37 9.41
C GLY A 88 -0.91 4.97 9.83
N ARG A 89 -1.32 4.60 11.04
CA ARG A 89 -1.17 3.23 11.53
C ARG A 89 -2.52 2.56 11.46
N PHE A 90 -2.55 1.40 10.81
CA PHE A 90 -3.78 0.68 10.55
C PHE A 90 -3.61 -0.80 10.88
N PRO A 91 -4.71 -1.48 11.30
CA PRO A 91 -4.64 -2.92 11.57
C PRO A 91 -4.50 -3.72 10.28
N PHE A 92 -3.59 -4.68 10.31
CA PHE A 92 -3.36 -5.62 9.21
C PHE A 92 -3.50 -7.05 9.72
N PRO A 93 -4.03 -7.96 8.90
CA PRO A 93 -4.07 -9.38 9.24
C PRO A 93 -2.69 -10.03 9.00
N ASP A 94 -2.54 -11.29 9.44
CA ASP A 94 -1.38 -12.10 9.11
C ASP A 94 -1.25 -12.23 7.60
N ARG A 95 -0.05 -12.03 7.06
CA ARG A 95 0.21 -12.22 5.63
C ARG A 95 1.65 -12.69 5.42
N THR A 96 1.82 -13.59 4.45
CA THR A 96 3.12 -14.11 4.08
C THR A 96 3.44 -13.69 2.64
N TYR A 97 4.64 -13.16 2.44
CA TYR A 97 5.12 -12.73 1.14
C TYR A 97 6.49 -13.38 0.90
N GLY A 98 6.54 -14.32 -0.05
CA GLY A 98 7.80 -14.98 -0.41
C GLY A 98 8.54 -15.61 0.77
N GLY A 99 7.82 -16.25 1.68
CA GLY A 99 8.41 -16.89 2.84
C GLY A 99 8.59 -16.00 4.06
N ILE A 100 8.32 -14.71 3.93
CA ILE A 100 8.38 -13.77 5.05
C ILE A 100 6.96 -13.53 5.57
N THR A 101 6.74 -13.81 6.84
CA THR A 101 5.43 -13.64 7.48
C THR A 101 5.42 -12.39 8.35
N TYR A 102 4.45 -11.51 8.09
CA TYR A 102 4.18 -10.37 8.95
C TYR A 102 2.95 -10.70 9.78
N PRO A 103 3.07 -10.72 11.11
CA PRO A 103 1.93 -11.07 11.96
C PRO A 103 0.86 -9.98 11.95
N ALA A 104 -0.34 -10.34 12.35
CA ALA A 104 -1.42 -9.39 12.54
C ALA A 104 -1.00 -8.32 13.55
N GLY A 105 -1.38 -7.07 13.29
CA GLY A 105 -1.05 -5.97 14.18
C GLY A 105 -1.21 -4.63 13.51
N GLN A 106 -0.73 -3.59 14.19
CA GLN A 106 -0.77 -2.22 13.70
C GLN A 106 0.51 -1.93 12.93
N TYR A 107 0.36 -1.38 11.72
CA TYR A 107 1.50 -1.04 10.87
C TYR A 107 1.34 0.34 10.28
N ASP A 108 2.46 1.04 10.10
CA ASP A 108 2.48 2.27 9.32
C ASP A 108 2.21 1.94 7.86
N ALA A 109 1.28 2.66 7.25
CA ALA A 109 0.83 2.31 5.91
C ALA A 109 0.23 3.49 5.16
N LEU A 110 0.25 3.36 3.84
CA LEU A 110 -0.58 4.15 2.94
C LEU A 110 -1.89 3.36 2.74
N ARG A 111 -3.00 4.01 3.01
CA ARG A 111 -4.33 3.43 2.78
C ARG A 111 -5.02 4.17 1.64
N LEU A 112 -5.46 3.43 0.65
CA LEU A 112 -6.27 3.94 -0.45
C LEU A 112 -7.66 3.35 -0.35
N VAL A 113 -8.66 4.20 -0.22
CA VAL A 113 -10.06 3.80 -0.21
C VAL A 113 -10.68 4.19 -1.53
N LEU A 114 -11.18 3.22 -2.28
CA LEU A 114 -11.81 3.44 -3.57
C LEU A 114 -13.32 3.52 -3.38
N GLY A 115 -13.90 4.66 -3.75
CA GLY A 115 -15.35 4.86 -3.62
C GLY A 115 -15.85 4.67 -2.20
N GLU A 116 -16.80 3.75 -2.02
CA GLU A 116 -17.42 3.48 -0.72
C GLU A 116 -16.54 2.62 0.20
N GLY A 117 -15.53 1.96 -0.34
CA GLY A 117 -14.62 1.16 0.47
C GLY A 117 -15.30 -0.05 1.14
N GLU A 118 -16.23 -0.68 0.45
CA GLU A 118 -17.00 -1.79 1.01
C GLU A 118 -16.59 -3.16 0.47
N GLY A 119 -15.58 -3.19 -0.42
CA GLY A 119 -15.13 -4.42 -1.04
C GLY A 119 -13.91 -5.03 -0.37
N GLN A 120 -13.43 -6.13 -0.93
CA GLN A 120 -12.27 -6.85 -0.42
C GLN A 120 -11.01 -6.01 -0.47
N ASN A 121 -10.15 -6.22 0.51
CA ASN A 121 -8.91 -5.49 0.69
C ASN A 121 -7.75 -6.12 -0.05
N TRP A 122 -6.79 -5.29 -0.47
CA TRP A 122 -5.48 -5.73 -0.90
C TRP A 122 -4.46 -5.31 0.16
N TRP A 123 -3.71 -6.27 0.67
CA TRP A 123 -2.72 -6.06 1.73
C TRP A 123 -1.33 -6.30 1.16
N CYS A 124 -0.44 -5.34 1.34
CA CYS A 124 0.86 -5.37 0.66
C CYS A 124 1.95 -4.80 1.54
N VAL A 125 3.21 -4.93 1.10
CA VAL A 125 4.37 -4.33 1.76
C VAL A 125 5.11 -3.51 0.71
N MET A 126 5.25 -2.20 0.95
CA MET A 126 5.95 -1.30 0.04
C MET A 126 7.44 -1.20 0.36
N PHE A 127 7.79 -1.28 1.63
CA PHE A 127 9.18 -1.32 2.05
C PHE A 127 9.34 -2.37 3.16
N PRO A 128 10.24 -3.34 2.99
CA PRO A 128 10.95 -3.67 1.75
C PRO A 128 9.99 -4.00 0.62
N PRO A 129 10.40 -3.82 -0.65
CA PRO A 129 9.47 -4.00 -1.79
C PRO A 129 9.13 -5.47 -2.03
N LEU A 130 8.17 -5.96 -1.28
CA LEU A 130 7.71 -7.36 -1.36
C LEU A 130 6.43 -7.52 -2.16
N CYS A 131 5.78 -6.43 -2.51
CA CYS A 131 4.55 -6.43 -3.28
C CYS A 131 4.91 -6.42 -4.77
N ILE A 132 5.38 -7.55 -5.26
CA ILE A 132 5.80 -7.68 -6.65
C ILE A 132 4.63 -8.22 -7.46
N VAL A 133 4.37 -7.59 -8.57
CA VAL A 133 3.30 -7.99 -9.48
C VAL A 133 3.87 -8.72 -10.67
#